data_4d3f03cb50497e9ac2dee279c6e29dba
#
_entry.id   4d3f03cb50497e9ac2dee279c6e29dba
#
_cell.length_a   1.000
_cell.length_b   1.000
_cell.length_c   1.000
_cell.angle_alpha   90.00
_cell.angle_beta   90.00
_cell.angle_gamma   90.00
#
_symmetry.space_group_name_H-M   'P 1'
#
loop_
_entity.id
_entity.type
_entity.pdbx_description
1 polymer ?
#
loop_
_entity_poly.entity_id
_entity_poly.type
_entity_poly.pdbx_seq_one_letter_code
_entity_poly.pdbx_strand_id
1 'polypeptide(L)'
;MLNMPMDILHQFPVRKTKKQKEDFRNAVQQYGESLGYECNVERKCLSCQNVLFGDPERAKYLVTAHYDTCAKMLLPNFITPCNIVLYFLYQLGLIFLLIIVSVASGVASGFLFGNGTVKWISLAIYWILLFLMILGPANKNNANDNSSGVVTLLEIMRTMPENHRNKVCFVLFDLEELGMVGSSFYRSRHRKASDQQIVLNLDCVGDGDHLVMLPTKKLKKDRKKLTSLYKACGYFG
;
A
#
# COMPACT_ATOMS: atom_id res chain seq x y z
N MET A 1 4.04 20.22 11.59
CA MET A 1 3.19 19.44 12.51
C MET A 1 1.87 19.19 11.82
N LEU A 2 1.33 17.99 11.88
CA LEU A 2 -0.01 17.69 11.33
C LEU A 2 -1.06 18.24 12.29
N ASN A 3 -1.96 19.07 11.81
CA ASN A 3 -3.10 19.55 12.60
C ASN A 3 -4.34 18.69 12.32
N MET A 4 -4.48 18.27 11.08
CA MET A 4 -5.57 17.41 10.60
C MET A 4 -5.02 16.28 9.72
N PRO A 5 -5.67 15.10 9.67
CA PRO A 5 -5.24 13.99 8.80
C PRO A 5 -5.08 14.37 7.32
N MET A 6 -5.91 15.27 6.83
CA MET A 6 -5.85 15.77 5.44
C MET A 6 -4.55 16.53 5.10
N ASP A 7 -3.83 17.04 6.10
CA ASP A 7 -2.55 17.74 5.89
C ASP A 7 -1.50 16.85 5.22
N ILE A 8 -1.64 15.53 5.35
CA ILE A 8 -0.77 14.55 4.69
C ILE A 8 -0.73 14.72 3.18
N LEU A 9 -1.87 15.01 2.55
CA LEU A 9 -1.94 15.19 1.09
C LEU A 9 -1.06 16.35 0.61
N HIS A 10 -0.91 17.38 1.43
CA HIS A 10 -0.15 18.58 1.10
C HIS A 10 1.30 18.51 1.60
N GLN A 11 1.51 18.04 2.83
CA GLN A 11 2.83 18.06 3.45
C GLN A 11 3.70 16.85 3.04
N PHE A 12 3.07 15.70 2.78
CA PHE A 12 3.76 14.45 2.46
C PHE A 12 3.16 13.76 1.23
N PRO A 13 3.08 14.46 0.08
CA PRO A 13 2.45 13.91 -1.13
C PRO A 13 3.22 12.72 -1.72
N VAL A 14 4.50 12.56 -1.37
CA VAL A 14 5.35 11.44 -1.83
C VAL A 14 6.15 10.90 -0.66
N ARG A 15 6.16 9.57 -0.50
CA ARG A 15 6.82 8.84 0.58
C ARG A 15 7.58 7.63 0.01
N LYS A 16 8.59 7.89 -0.85
CA LYS A 16 9.38 6.86 -1.53
C LYS A 16 10.82 6.80 -1.04
N THR A 17 11.49 7.93 -0.90
CA THR A 17 12.86 7.97 -0.41
C THR A 17 12.93 7.77 1.10
N LYS A 18 14.11 7.35 1.61
CA LYS A 18 14.32 7.16 3.05
C LYS A 18 13.97 8.43 3.84
N LYS A 19 14.42 9.60 3.38
CA LYS A 19 14.15 10.89 4.02
C LYS A 19 12.66 11.22 4.01
N GLN A 20 11.98 11.12 2.88
CA GLN A 20 10.54 11.38 2.78
C GLN A 20 9.72 10.50 3.74
N LYS A 21 10.08 9.20 3.82
CA LYS A 21 9.44 8.26 4.75
C LYS A 21 9.75 8.58 6.21
N GLU A 22 10.95 9.05 6.51
CA GLU A 22 11.34 9.46 7.86
C GLU A 22 10.59 10.73 8.30
N ASP A 23 10.56 11.76 7.46
CA ASP A 23 9.83 12.99 7.73
C ASP A 23 8.32 12.72 7.97
N PHE A 24 7.73 11.86 7.14
CA PHE A 24 6.35 11.41 7.31
C PHE A 24 6.14 10.66 8.63
N ARG A 25 7.00 9.67 8.96
CA ARG A 25 6.87 8.90 10.20
C ARG A 25 6.96 9.79 11.42
N ASN A 26 7.91 10.72 11.45
CA ASN A 26 8.04 11.67 12.56
C ASN A 26 6.77 12.51 12.75
N ALA A 27 6.16 12.96 11.65
CA ALA A 27 4.93 13.75 11.71
C ALA A 27 3.73 12.94 12.23
N VAL A 28 3.54 11.70 11.73
CA VAL A 28 2.41 10.87 12.17
C VAL A 28 2.60 10.35 13.61
N GLN A 29 3.84 10.13 14.05
CA GLN A 29 4.13 9.79 15.44
C GLN A 29 3.72 10.93 16.36
N GLN A 30 4.19 12.15 16.10
CA GLN A 30 3.80 13.34 16.87
C GLN A 30 2.29 13.55 16.89
N TYR A 31 1.63 13.31 15.74
CA TYR A 31 0.18 13.40 15.65
C TYR A 31 -0.52 12.35 16.53
N GLY A 32 -0.12 11.09 16.45
CA GLY A 32 -0.69 10.01 17.26
C GLY A 32 -0.47 10.22 18.76
N GLU A 33 0.73 10.66 19.16
CA GLU A 33 1.05 11.02 20.55
C GLU A 33 0.20 12.19 21.04
N SER A 34 -0.07 13.20 20.21
CA SER A 34 -0.96 14.32 20.55
C SER A 34 -2.41 13.90 20.79
N LEU A 35 -2.83 12.79 20.19
CA LEU A 35 -4.13 12.15 20.42
C LEU A 35 -4.13 11.22 21.65
N GLY A 36 -2.99 11.03 22.31
CA GLY A 36 -2.84 10.16 23.48
C GLY A 36 -2.62 8.68 23.16
N TYR A 37 -2.19 8.34 21.95
CA TYR A 37 -1.80 6.97 21.60
C TYR A 37 -0.34 6.72 21.93
N GLU A 38 -0.05 5.52 22.47
CA GLU A 38 1.31 5.01 22.54
C GLU A 38 1.79 4.67 21.12
N CYS A 39 2.94 5.23 20.73
CA CYS A 39 3.50 5.03 19.41
C CYS A 39 4.78 4.19 19.44
N ASN A 40 4.89 3.22 18.54
CA ASN A 40 6.09 2.40 18.37
C ASN A 40 6.47 2.29 16.90
N VAL A 41 7.79 2.26 16.60
CA VAL A 41 8.31 2.02 15.25
C VAL A 41 9.04 0.69 15.22
N GLU A 42 8.47 -0.25 14.47
CA GLU A 42 9.08 -1.56 14.26
C GLU A 42 9.97 -1.55 13.02
N ARG A 43 11.22 -1.99 13.19
CA ARG A 43 12.24 -2.03 12.15
C ARG A 43 12.60 -3.47 11.81
N LYS A 44 12.56 -3.84 10.55
CA LYS A 44 13.03 -5.16 10.05
C LYS A 44 14.41 -5.02 9.45
N CYS A 45 14.95 -4.11 9.00
CA CYS A 45 16.25 -3.82 8.42
C CYS A 45 16.37 -2.31 8.20
N LEU A 46 17.41 -1.87 7.54
CA LEU A 46 17.64 -0.44 7.32
C LEU A 46 16.53 0.29 6.54
N SER A 47 15.67 -0.44 5.82
CA SER A 47 14.71 0.15 4.90
C SER A 47 13.24 -0.02 5.28
N CYS A 48 12.86 -1.05 6.01
CA CYS A 48 11.46 -1.31 6.35
C CYS A 48 11.15 -0.88 7.79
N GLN A 49 10.22 0.05 7.97
CA GLN A 49 9.84 0.60 9.28
C GLN A 49 8.32 0.80 9.35
N ASN A 50 7.62 -0.08 10.05
CA ASN A 50 6.20 0.10 10.33
C ASN A 50 5.99 1.04 11.52
N VAL A 51 4.91 1.83 11.48
CA VAL A 51 4.48 2.68 12.60
C VAL A 51 3.23 2.08 13.23
N LEU A 52 3.28 1.84 14.53
CA LEU A 52 2.20 1.24 15.30
C LEU A 52 1.67 2.24 16.34
N PHE A 53 0.35 2.26 16.52
CA PHE A 53 -0.31 3.01 17.58
C PHE A 53 -1.19 2.06 18.39
N GLY A 54 -0.91 1.94 19.68
CA GLY A 54 -1.52 0.99 20.59
C GLY A 54 -0.75 -0.34 20.68
N ASP A 55 -1.30 -1.27 21.46
CA ASP A 55 -0.64 -2.55 21.77
C ASP A 55 -1.05 -3.65 20.76
N PRO A 56 -0.13 -4.11 19.89
CA PRO A 56 -0.43 -5.14 18.89
C PRO A 56 -0.76 -6.51 19.49
N GLU A 57 -0.31 -6.82 20.70
CA GLU A 57 -0.54 -8.14 21.33
C GLU A 57 -1.92 -8.22 22.01
N ARG A 58 -2.47 -7.09 22.47
CA ARG A 58 -3.75 -7.03 23.16
C ARG A 58 -4.93 -6.64 22.28
N ALA A 59 -4.64 -5.97 21.17
CA ALA A 59 -5.67 -5.48 20.28
C ALA A 59 -6.47 -6.62 19.64
N LYS A 60 -7.79 -6.51 19.68
CA LYS A 60 -8.73 -7.40 18.98
C LYS A 60 -8.88 -7.02 17.52
N TYR A 61 -8.78 -5.73 17.22
CA TYR A 61 -8.94 -5.17 15.87
C TYR A 61 -7.64 -4.52 15.44
N LEU A 62 -7.29 -4.75 14.19
CA LEU A 62 -6.14 -4.14 13.55
C LEU A 62 -6.63 -3.29 12.37
N VAL A 63 -6.39 -1.99 12.41
CA VAL A 63 -6.67 -1.09 11.29
C VAL A 63 -5.37 -0.75 10.62
N THR A 64 -5.27 -1.00 9.32
CA THR A 64 -4.01 -0.89 8.60
C THR A 64 -4.14 -0.07 7.31
N ALA A 65 -3.06 0.59 6.94
CA ALA A 65 -2.85 1.18 5.62
C ALA A 65 -1.35 1.13 5.29
N HIS A 66 -0.97 1.06 4.02
CA HIS A 66 0.44 1.28 3.68
C HIS A 66 0.70 2.76 3.44
N TYR A 67 1.93 3.19 3.69
CA TYR A 67 2.27 4.61 3.56
C TYR A 67 3.34 4.89 2.50
N ASP A 68 4.01 3.87 1.98
CA ASP A 68 4.97 4.04 0.90
C ASP A 68 4.29 4.34 -0.43
N THR A 69 5.03 4.98 -1.33
CA THR A 69 4.53 5.43 -2.63
C THR A 69 5.13 4.57 -3.73
N CYS A 70 4.30 4.06 -4.63
CA CYS A 70 4.70 3.28 -5.80
C CYS A 70 5.62 4.03 -6.76
N ALA A 71 6.25 3.30 -7.66
CA ALA A 71 6.90 3.89 -8.82
C ALA A 71 5.83 4.39 -9.80
N LYS A 72 6.17 5.44 -10.55
CA LYS A 72 5.34 5.88 -11.67
C LYS A 72 5.34 4.81 -12.75
N MET A 73 4.20 4.18 -12.95
CA MET A 73 4.02 3.20 -14.01
C MET A 73 4.06 3.88 -15.38
N LEU A 74 4.72 3.23 -16.35
CA LEU A 74 4.75 3.66 -17.76
C LEU A 74 3.38 3.47 -18.43
N LEU A 75 2.63 2.48 -17.98
CA LEU A 75 1.29 2.13 -18.44
C LEU A 75 0.33 2.18 -17.25
N PRO A 76 -0.96 2.46 -17.49
CA PRO A 76 -1.96 2.45 -16.42
C PRO A 76 -1.97 1.12 -15.68
N ASN A 77 -2.03 1.14 -14.37
CA ASN A 77 -2.23 -0.07 -13.57
C ASN A 77 -3.73 -0.27 -13.32
N PHE A 78 -4.35 -1.14 -14.12
CA PHE A 78 -5.76 -1.48 -13.92
C PHE A 78 -5.87 -2.58 -12.87
N ILE A 79 -6.35 -2.20 -11.69
CA ILE A 79 -6.70 -3.14 -10.63
C ILE A 79 -8.18 -3.46 -10.78
N THR A 80 -8.49 -4.74 -11.01
CA THR A 80 -9.88 -5.22 -11.16
C THR A 80 -10.22 -6.16 -10.00
N PRO A 81 -10.50 -5.65 -8.80
CA PRO A 81 -10.62 -6.46 -7.59
C PRO A 81 -11.80 -7.44 -7.64
N CYS A 82 -12.82 -7.14 -8.44
CA CYS A 82 -13.99 -8.02 -8.64
C CYS A 82 -13.81 -9.04 -9.76
N ASN A 83 -12.74 -8.93 -10.57
CA ASN A 83 -12.48 -9.85 -11.69
C ASN A 83 -11.00 -10.25 -11.73
N ILE A 84 -10.66 -11.25 -10.95
CA ILE A 84 -9.28 -11.74 -10.82
C ILE A 84 -8.72 -12.28 -12.15
N VAL A 85 -9.57 -12.85 -13.01
CA VAL A 85 -9.14 -13.38 -14.31
C VAL A 85 -8.69 -12.22 -15.21
N LEU A 86 -9.49 -11.15 -15.30
CA LEU A 86 -9.14 -9.97 -16.08
C LEU A 86 -7.87 -9.31 -15.55
N TYR A 87 -7.69 -9.24 -14.23
CA TYR A 87 -6.46 -8.75 -13.62
C TYR A 87 -5.23 -9.56 -14.08
N PHE A 88 -5.28 -10.89 -13.99
CA PHE A 88 -4.17 -11.73 -14.43
C PHE A 88 -3.89 -11.61 -15.94
N LEU A 89 -4.93 -11.57 -16.77
CA LEU A 89 -4.77 -11.40 -18.22
C LEU A 89 -4.10 -10.06 -18.54
N TYR A 90 -4.48 -9.00 -17.82
CA TYR A 90 -3.85 -7.69 -17.98
C TYR A 90 -2.36 -7.73 -17.58
N GLN A 91 -2.02 -8.31 -16.43
CA GLN A 91 -0.62 -8.44 -15.99
C GLN A 91 0.22 -9.27 -16.95
N LEU A 92 -0.33 -10.37 -17.47
CA LEU A 92 0.34 -11.17 -18.51
C LEU A 92 0.55 -10.36 -19.80
N GLY A 93 -0.44 -9.57 -20.20
CA GLY A 93 -0.32 -8.66 -21.35
C GLY A 93 0.79 -7.63 -21.17
N LEU A 94 0.93 -7.04 -19.97
CA LEU A 94 2.02 -6.12 -19.64
C LEU A 94 3.39 -6.79 -19.73
N ILE A 95 3.54 -7.97 -19.15
CA ILE A 95 4.80 -8.75 -19.23
C ILE A 95 5.14 -9.06 -20.70
N PHE A 96 4.15 -9.51 -21.46
CA PHE A 96 4.35 -9.80 -22.87
C PHE A 96 4.76 -8.58 -23.70
N LEU A 97 4.15 -7.42 -23.42
CA LEU A 97 4.53 -6.15 -24.03
C LEU A 97 5.98 -5.76 -23.70
N LEU A 98 6.42 -5.92 -22.45
CA LEU A 98 7.81 -5.68 -22.05
C LEU A 98 8.79 -6.57 -22.81
N ILE A 99 8.45 -7.85 -22.99
CA ILE A 99 9.25 -8.80 -23.76
C ILE A 99 9.34 -8.34 -25.23
N ILE A 100 8.23 -8.00 -25.86
CA ILE A 100 8.19 -7.53 -27.25
C ILE A 100 9.07 -6.30 -27.43
N VAL A 101 8.93 -5.28 -26.60
CA VAL A 101 9.73 -4.05 -26.66
C VAL A 101 11.21 -4.36 -26.50
N SER A 102 11.55 -5.24 -25.56
CA SER A 102 12.95 -5.63 -25.29
C SER A 102 13.56 -6.39 -26.47
N VAL A 103 12.84 -7.34 -27.04
CA VAL A 103 13.30 -8.11 -28.21
C VAL A 103 13.42 -7.22 -29.45
N ALA A 104 12.41 -6.37 -29.72
CA ALA A 104 12.45 -5.44 -30.85
C ALA A 104 13.67 -4.49 -30.78
N SER A 105 13.96 -3.97 -29.58
CA SER A 105 15.13 -3.13 -29.34
C SER A 105 16.46 -3.90 -29.57
N GLY A 106 16.50 -5.16 -29.12
CA GLY A 106 17.66 -6.02 -29.37
C GLY A 106 17.86 -6.30 -30.85
N VAL A 107 16.79 -6.63 -31.61
CA VAL A 107 16.86 -6.86 -33.05
C VAL A 107 17.34 -5.59 -33.76
N ALA A 108 16.80 -4.42 -33.42
CA ALA A 108 17.27 -3.13 -33.96
C ALA A 108 18.76 -2.91 -33.69
N SER A 109 19.25 -3.29 -32.50
CA SER A 109 20.70 -3.21 -32.20
C SER A 109 21.56 -4.13 -33.07
N GLY A 110 21.01 -5.30 -33.44
CA GLY A 110 21.68 -6.25 -34.33
C GLY A 110 21.94 -5.67 -35.71
N PHE A 111 21.00 -4.90 -36.26
CA PHE A 111 21.18 -4.18 -37.52
C PHE A 111 22.23 -3.08 -37.44
N LEU A 112 22.38 -2.43 -36.29
CA LEU A 112 23.31 -1.30 -36.11
C LEU A 112 24.72 -1.75 -35.71
N PHE A 113 24.85 -2.78 -34.88
CA PHE A 113 26.10 -3.14 -34.21
C PHE A 113 26.48 -4.62 -34.38
N GLY A 114 25.74 -5.38 -35.19
CA GLY A 114 25.96 -6.79 -35.44
C GLY A 114 25.18 -7.73 -34.52
N ASN A 115 24.90 -8.94 -35.00
CA ASN A 115 24.00 -9.92 -34.36
C ASN A 115 24.43 -10.36 -32.94
N GLY A 116 25.70 -10.24 -32.59
CA GLY A 116 26.18 -10.56 -31.23
C GLY A 116 25.61 -9.68 -30.13
N THR A 117 25.06 -8.51 -30.48
CA THR A 117 24.49 -7.57 -29.52
C THR A 117 23.01 -7.87 -29.15
N VAL A 118 22.27 -8.56 -30.03
CA VAL A 118 20.83 -8.79 -29.91
C VAL A 118 20.40 -9.31 -28.53
N LYS A 119 21.02 -10.41 -28.11
CA LYS A 119 20.72 -11.05 -26.82
C LYS A 119 20.96 -10.13 -25.63
N TRP A 120 22.12 -9.47 -25.62
CA TRP A 120 22.53 -8.66 -24.47
C TRP A 120 21.72 -7.37 -24.35
N ILE A 121 21.42 -6.72 -25.46
CA ILE A 121 20.61 -5.50 -25.47
C ILE A 121 19.16 -5.83 -25.11
N SER A 122 18.56 -6.91 -25.65
CA SER A 122 17.22 -7.35 -25.25
C SER A 122 17.13 -7.59 -23.74
N LEU A 123 18.09 -8.32 -23.19
CA LEU A 123 18.12 -8.63 -21.76
C LEU A 123 18.31 -7.36 -20.91
N ALA A 124 19.21 -6.48 -21.29
CA ALA A 124 19.46 -5.22 -20.58
C ALA A 124 18.20 -4.33 -20.56
N ILE A 125 17.55 -4.15 -21.70
CA ILE A 125 16.31 -3.34 -21.79
C ILE A 125 15.20 -3.95 -20.97
N TYR A 126 15.00 -5.28 -21.01
CA TYR A 126 14.01 -5.94 -20.18
C TYR A 126 14.21 -5.65 -18.68
N TRP A 127 15.44 -5.79 -18.18
CA TRP A 127 15.74 -5.52 -16.78
C TRP A 127 15.64 -4.03 -16.43
N ILE A 128 16.03 -3.12 -17.33
CA ILE A 128 15.87 -1.68 -17.12
C ILE A 128 14.41 -1.32 -17.00
N LEU A 129 13.54 -1.80 -17.91
CA LEU A 129 12.12 -1.52 -17.87
C LEU A 129 11.46 -2.09 -16.59
N LEU A 130 11.80 -3.33 -16.23
CA LEU A 130 11.32 -3.95 -15.00
C LEU A 130 11.76 -3.17 -13.76
N PHE A 131 13.04 -2.78 -13.72
CA PHE A 131 13.59 -1.98 -12.62
C PHE A 131 12.90 -0.62 -12.50
N LEU A 132 12.62 0.05 -13.61
CA LEU A 132 11.90 1.33 -13.63
C LEU A 132 10.47 1.20 -13.13
N MET A 133 9.80 0.08 -13.42
CA MET A 133 8.44 -0.16 -12.91
C MET A 133 8.40 -0.36 -11.40
N ILE A 134 9.44 -0.91 -10.79
CA ILE A 134 9.50 -1.21 -9.35
C ILE A 134 10.16 -0.07 -8.56
N LEU A 135 11.35 0.35 -9.00
CA LEU A 135 12.21 1.30 -8.30
C LEU A 135 12.34 2.66 -8.99
N GLY A 136 11.60 2.89 -10.06
CA GLY A 136 11.59 4.13 -10.81
C GLY A 136 11.14 5.35 -10.02
N PRO A 137 11.03 6.52 -10.65
CA PRO A 137 10.56 7.76 -10.03
C PRO A 137 9.21 7.56 -9.32
N ALA A 138 9.00 8.27 -8.23
CA ALA A 138 7.76 8.16 -7.48
C ALA A 138 6.54 8.60 -8.29
N ASN A 139 5.43 7.89 -8.13
CA ASN A 139 4.14 8.36 -8.59
C ASN A 139 3.70 9.56 -7.74
N LYS A 140 3.56 10.73 -8.37
CA LYS A 140 3.09 11.95 -7.68
C LYS A 140 1.57 11.98 -7.52
N ASN A 141 0.85 11.15 -8.29
CA ASN A 141 -0.61 11.04 -8.26
C ASN A 141 -1.04 9.84 -7.40
N ASN A 142 -0.57 9.83 -6.14
CA ASN A 142 -0.82 8.75 -5.18
C ASN A 142 -1.84 9.13 -4.09
N ALA A 143 -2.70 10.11 -4.37
CA ALA A 143 -3.71 10.53 -3.39
C ALA A 143 -4.64 9.38 -3.03
N ASN A 144 -5.04 8.56 -3.99
CA ASN A 144 -5.85 7.36 -3.75
C ASN A 144 -5.00 6.19 -3.26
N ASP A 145 -3.85 5.90 -3.88
CA ASP A 145 -2.95 4.80 -3.56
C ASP A 145 -1.62 5.28 -2.93
N ASN A 146 -1.43 5.36 -1.61
CA ASN A 146 -2.45 5.08 -0.59
C ASN A 146 -2.50 6.20 0.47
N SER A 147 -2.46 7.48 0.02
CA SER A 147 -2.66 8.59 0.96
C SER A 147 -4.07 8.57 1.55
N SER A 148 -5.07 8.12 0.77
CA SER A 148 -6.46 8.03 1.22
C SER A 148 -6.61 7.04 2.40
N GLY A 149 -5.98 5.87 2.32
CA GLY A 149 -5.97 4.90 3.40
C GLY A 149 -5.29 5.43 4.66
N VAL A 150 -4.16 6.13 4.51
CA VAL A 150 -3.46 6.77 5.63
C VAL A 150 -4.33 7.83 6.30
N VAL A 151 -4.93 8.74 5.51
CA VAL A 151 -5.82 9.80 6.03
C VAL A 151 -7.02 9.18 6.77
N THR A 152 -7.65 8.18 6.16
CA THR A 152 -8.80 7.49 6.78
C THR A 152 -8.40 6.81 8.09
N LEU A 153 -7.23 6.14 8.13
CA LEU A 153 -6.73 5.53 9.37
C LEU A 153 -6.53 6.56 10.47
N LEU A 154 -5.87 7.68 10.18
CA LEU A 154 -5.64 8.74 11.16
C LEU A 154 -6.95 9.43 11.59
N GLU A 155 -7.93 9.54 10.70
CA GLU A 155 -9.26 10.06 11.05
C GLU A 155 -10.02 9.11 11.98
N ILE A 156 -9.93 7.79 11.75
CA ILE A 156 -10.47 6.79 12.67
C ILE A 156 -9.78 6.91 14.05
N MET A 157 -8.46 7.08 14.09
CA MET A 157 -7.73 7.31 15.35
C MET A 157 -8.24 8.55 16.08
N ARG A 158 -8.41 9.66 15.37
CA ARG A 158 -8.87 10.93 15.92
C ARG A 158 -10.26 10.84 16.52
N THR A 159 -11.16 10.12 15.86
CA THR A 159 -12.58 10.02 16.25
C THR A 159 -12.88 8.83 17.17
N MET A 160 -11.89 7.96 17.42
CA MET A 160 -12.05 6.76 18.25
C MET A 160 -12.33 7.11 19.71
N PRO A 161 -13.48 6.68 20.29
CA PRO A 161 -13.76 6.87 21.70
C PRO A 161 -12.69 6.21 22.59
N GLU A 162 -12.30 6.87 23.68
CA GLU A 162 -11.21 6.42 24.56
C GLU A 162 -11.41 5.00 25.11
N ASN A 163 -12.66 4.66 25.47
CA ASN A 163 -13.02 3.34 26.00
C ASN A 163 -12.86 2.19 24.98
N HIS A 164 -12.59 2.49 23.71
CA HIS A 164 -12.36 1.50 22.66
C HIS A 164 -10.91 1.43 22.19
N ARG A 165 -10.07 2.43 22.54
CA ARG A 165 -8.68 2.52 22.08
C ARG A 165 -7.84 1.30 22.45
N ASN A 166 -8.03 0.73 23.61
CA ASN A 166 -7.31 -0.46 24.08
C ASN A 166 -7.66 -1.76 23.32
N LYS A 167 -8.69 -1.74 22.47
CA LYS A 167 -9.12 -2.88 21.65
C LYS A 167 -8.61 -2.81 20.22
N VAL A 168 -8.02 -1.69 19.83
CA VAL A 168 -7.62 -1.42 18.44
C VAL A 168 -6.14 -1.07 18.41
N CYS A 169 -5.41 -1.69 17.49
CA CYS A 169 -4.07 -1.26 17.11
C CYS A 169 -4.13 -0.73 15.67
N PHE A 170 -3.50 0.41 15.43
CA PHE A 170 -3.39 1.00 14.11
C PHE A 170 -1.97 0.79 13.60
N VAL A 171 -1.84 0.36 12.35
CA VAL A 171 -0.52 0.10 11.76
C VAL A 171 -0.40 0.72 10.39
N LEU A 172 0.64 1.54 10.22
CA LEU A 172 1.07 2.05 8.94
C LEU A 172 2.22 1.19 8.43
N PHE A 173 1.97 0.40 7.38
CA PHE A 173 2.95 -0.49 6.79
C PHE A 173 3.88 0.22 5.81
N ASP A 174 5.15 -0.17 5.84
CA ASP A 174 6.18 0.25 4.89
C ASP A 174 6.42 -0.83 3.83
N LEU A 175 6.89 -0.42 2.65
CA LEU A 175 7.30 -1.32 1.57
C LEU A 175 6.20 -2.31 1.14
N GLU A 176 4.96 -1.83 1.07
CA GLU A 176 3.86 -2.59 0.47
C GLU A 176 4.11 -2.76 -1.01
N GLU A 177 4.48 -1.70 -1.70
CA GLU A 177 4.76 -1.61 -3.14
C GLU A 177 5.97 -2.46 -3.61
N LEU A 178 6.77 -2.92 -2.67
CA LEU A 178 7.86 -3.87 -2.91
C LEU A 178 7.51 -5.31 -2.50
N GLY A 179 6.22 -5.64 -2.50
CA GLY A 179 5.72 -6.99 -2.23
C GLY A 179 5.31 -7.22 -0.78
N MET A 180 4.62 -6.26 -0.17
CA MET A 180 4.02 -6.38 1.17
C MET A 180 5.03 -6.72 2.27
N VAL A 181 6.26 -6.18 2.18
CA VAL A 181 7.36 -6.49 3.11
C VAL A 181 7.01 -6.12 4.55
N GLY A 182 6.40 -4.94 4.75
CA GLY A 182 6.05 -4.43 6.08
C GLY A 182 4.98 -5.28 6.77
N SER A 183 3.91 -5.61 6.07
CA SER A 183 2.82 -6.44 6.60
C SER A 183 3.26 -7.89 6.86
N SER A 184 4.10 -8.46 5.97
CA SER A 184 4.70 -9.78 6.17
C SER A 184 5.62 -9.82 7.40
N PHE A 185 6.39 -8.75 7.63
CA PHE A 185 7.23 -8.61 8.81
C PHE A 185 6.39 -8.52 10.09
N TYR A 186 5.37 -7.66 10.12
CA TYR A 186 4.43 -7.55 11.23
C TYR A 186 3.83 -8.92 11.57
N ARG A 187 3.28 -9.61 10.58
CA ARG A 187 2.70 -10.95 10.78
C ARG A 187 3.69 -11.96 11.35
N SER A 188 4.94 -11.94 10.90
CA SER A 188 5.97 -12.87 11.40
C SER A 188 6.32 -12.60 12.86
N ARG A 189 6.34 -11.31 13.26
CA ARG A 189 6.68 -10.87 14.61
C ARG A 189 5.53 -11.09 15.60
N HIS A 190 4.29 -10.77 15.19
CA HIS A 190 3.07 -10.85 16.00
C HIS A 190 2.17 -12.02 15.59
N ARG A 191 2.77 -13.18 15.26
CA ARG A 191 2.04 -14.30 14.66
C ARG A 191 0.83 -14.74 15.48
N LYS A 192 0.99 -14.90 16.80
CA LYS A 192 -0.08 -15.36 17.70
C LYS A 192 -1.25 -14.37 17.76
N ALA A 193 -0.96 -13.09 17.88
CA ALA A 193 -1.97 -12.04 17.89
C ALA A 193 -2.65 -11.91 16.51
N SER A 194 -1.88 -11.88 15.42
CA SER A 194 -2.37 -11.74 14.05
C SER A 194 -3.34 -12.84 13.63
N ASP A 195 -3.18 -14.07 14.13
CA ASP A 195 -4.09 -15.18 13.81
C ASP A 195 -5.47 -15.02 14.47
N GLN A 196 -5.58 -14.19 15.50
CA GLN A 196 -6.82 -13.94 16.27
C GLN A 196 -7.47 -12.61 15.92
N GLN A 197 -6.71 -11.65 15.41
CA GLN A 197 -7.18 -10.30 15.11
C GLN A 197 -8.13 -10.26 13.92
N ILE A 198 -9.05 -9.29 13.97
CA ILE A 198 -9.85 -8.88 12.82
C ILE A 198 -9.14 -7.69 12.19
N VAL A 199 -8.70 -7.86 10.95
CA VAL A 199 -7.94 -6.84 10.21
C VAL A 199 -8.86 -6.08 9.28
N LEU A 200 -8.82 -4.74 9.36
CA LEU A 200 -9.39 -3.80 8.40
C LEU A 200 -8.23 -3.12 7.65
N ASN A 201 -7.96 -3.54 6.42
CA ASN A 201 -6.98 -2.88 5.56
C ASN A 201 -7.66 -1.81 4.72
N LEU A 202 -7.13 -0.59 4.79
CA LEU A 202 -7.61 0.57 4.05
C LEU A 202 -6.66 0.82 2.88
N ASP A 203 -7.18 0.65 1.67
CA ASP A 203 -6.40 0.75 0.46
C ASP A 203 -7.25 1.32 -0.67
N CYS A 204 -6.77 2.38 -1.34
CA CYS A 204 -7.47 3.05 -2.44
C CYS A 204 -8.92 3.45 -2.09
N VAL A 205 -9.12 4.05 -0.91
CA VAL A 205 -10.47 4.37 -0.37
C VAL A 205 -10.92 5.81 -0.61
N GLY A 206 -10.20 6.58 -1.40
CA GLY A 206 -10.43 8.03 -1.59
C GLY A 206 -11.06 8.42 -2.92
N ASP A 207 -11.17 7.52 -3.88
CA ASP A 207 -11.67 7.82 -5.23
C ASP A 207 -12.50 6.66 -5.78
N GLY A 208 -13.49 7.00 -6.64
CA GLY A 208 -14.41 6.05 -7.25
C GLY A 208 -15.83 6.10 -6.68
N ASP A 209 -16.77 5.55 -7.44
CA ASP A 209 -18.21 5.60 -7.12
C ASP A 209 -18.65 4.48 -6.16
N HIS A 210 -17.78 3.52 -5.89
CA HIS A 210 -18.09 2.34 -5.08
C HIS A 210 -16.98 2.03 -4.08
N LEU A 211 -17.38 1.79 -2.83
CA LEU A 211 -16.49 1.22 -1.82
C LEU A 211 -16.49 -0.31 -1.95
N VAL A 212 -15.37 -0.88 -2.39
CA VAL A 212 -15.23 -2.32 -2.56
C VAL A 212 -14.75 -2.98 -1.27
N MET A 213 -15.54 -3.92 -0.75
CA MET A 213 -15.19 -4.70 0.42
C MET A 213 -14.84 -6.14 0.03
N LEU A 214 -13.62 -6.56 0.35
CA LEU A 214 -13.09 -7.90 0.08
C LEU A 214 -12.95 -8.71 1.39
N PRO A 215 -14.03 -9.32 1.90
CA PRO A 215 -13.98 -10.07 3.13
C PRO A 215 -13.23 -11.40 2.93
N THR A 216 -12.37 -11.75 3.89
CA THR A 216 -11.76 -13.08 3.95
C THR A 216 -12.83 -14.16 4.15
N LYS A 217 -12.49 -15.43 3.87
CA LYS A 217 -13.41 -16.57 4.06
C LYS A 217 -14.03 -16.59 5.47
N LYS A 218 -13.25 -16.22 6.50
CA LYS A 218 -13.68 -16.18 7.91
C LYS A 218 -14.78 -15.13 8.16
N LEU A 219 -14.73 -14.00 7.46
CA LEU A 219 -15.66 -12.87 7.61
C LEU A 219 -16.82 -12.88 6.59
N LYS A 220 -16.83 -13.82 5.63
CA LYS A 220 -17.90 -13.90 4.63
C LYS A 220 -19.30 -14.07 5.24
N LYS A 221 -19.40 -14.74 6.39
CA LYS A 221 -20.65 -14.90 7.12
C LYS A 221 -21.22 -13.59 7.66
N ASP A 222 -20.34 -12.63 7.96
CA ASP A 222 -20.72 -11.32 8.50
C ASP A 222 -20.96 -10.26 7.41
N ARG A 223 -20.83 -10.65 6.12
CA ARG A 223 -20.92 -9.74 4.97
C ARG A 223 -22.21 -8.92 4.96
N LYS A 224 -23.36 -9.55 5.26
CA LYS A 224 -24.65 -8.85 5.27
C LYS A 224 -24.68 -7.74 6.33
N LYS A 225 -24.14 -8.02 7.53
CA LYS A 225 -24.04 -7.06 8.61
C LYS A 225 -23.10 -5.91 8.26
N LEU A 226 -21.94 -6.20 7.69
CA LEU A 226 -20.99 -5.19 7.24
C LEU A 226 -21.61 -4.31 6.16
N THR A 227 -22.25 -4.90 5.14
CA THR A 227 -22.94 -4.16 4.07
C THR A 227 -24.04 -3.25 4.63
N SER A 228 -24.82 -3.71 5.63
CA SER A 228 -25.86 -2.88 6.24
C SER A 228 -25.29 -1.67 7.00
N LEU A 229 -24.15 -1.83 7.66
CA LEU A 229 -23.46 -0.71 8.32
C LEU A 229 -22.98 0.34 7.31
N TYR A 230 -22.39 -0.08 6.19
CA TYR A 230 -21.96 0.85 5.13
C TYR A 230 -23.14 1.59 4.49
N LYS A 231 -24.26 0.89 4.23
CA LYS A 231 -25.48 1.51 3.72
C LYS A 231 -26.06 2.53 4.70
N ALA A 232 -26.02 2.23 6.00
CA ALA A 232 -26.44 3.17 7.03
C ALA A 232 -25.59 4.45 7.08
N CYS A 233 -24.34 4.38 6.63
CA CYS A 233 -23.44 5.53 6.48
C CYS A 233 -23.57 6.25 5.14
N GLY A 234 -24.56 5.88 4.29
CA GLY A 234 -24.78 6.52 2.99
C GLY A 234 -23.96 5.97 1.82
N TYR A 235 -23.22 4.89 2.03
CA TYR A 235 -22.48 4.23 0.96
C TYR A 235 -23.34 3.12 0.32
N PHE A 236 -23.56 3.24 -0.98
CA PHE A 236 -24.26 2.25 -1.80
C PHE A 236 -23.22 1.40 -2.54
N GLY A 237 -23.07 0.15 -2.17
CA GLY A 237 -22.24 -0.82 -2.86
C GLY A 237 -23.08 -1.87 -3.56
#